data_b35d9a6310aeedecd6dbe6d639726a7a
#
_entry.id   b35d9a6310aeedecd6dbe6d639726a7a
#
_cell.length_a   1.000
_cell.length_b   1.000
_cell.length_c   1.000
_cell.angle_alpha   90.00
_cell.angle_beta   90.00
_cell.angle_gamma   90.00
#
_symmetry.space_group_name_H-M   'P 1'
#
loop_
_entity.id
_entity.type
_entity.pdbx_description
1 polymer ?
#
loop_
_entity_poly.entity_id
_entity_poly.type
_entity_poly.pdbx_seq_one_letter_code
_entity_poly.pdbx_strand_id
1 'polypeptide(L)'
;MSLIDAEIRSIFSEIVKSSELSLSLTKKCVDAFLGKQQPKEVLKEVDKGAMILSFTHNRLRERISKTMARFQPMASDLRTLISLMEISYGLVRLGRYARNIAQTLELFRDVRECDIELVVGPAEITEKMVKLAMKAVEERDIKTAEIVIAMDDKVDGAYETYLRDRVITGEEKLPACAVAITLILRYLERMADHAVQIAEEAIYMVRGVNPL
;
A
#
# COMPACT_ATOMS: atom_id res chain seq x y z
N MET A 1 18.67 25.78 8.86
CA MET A 1 18.18 24.71 8.00
C MET A 1 19.16 24.54 6.86
N SER A 2 19.79 23.38 6.74
CA SER A 2 20.75 23.11 5.67
C SER A 2 20.05 22.90 4.32
N LEU A 3 20.80 23.02 3.20
CA LEU A 3 20.22 22.77 1.87
C LEU A 3 19.75 21.32 1.72
N ILE A 4 20.44 20.36 2.34
CA ILE A 4 20.05 18.97 2.29
C ILE A 4 18.76 18.71 3.08
N ASP A 5 18.54 19.37 4.23
CA ASP A 5 17.28 19.24 4.98
C ASP A 5 16.07 19.74 4.17
N ALA A 6 16.27 20.81 3.40
CA ALA A 6 15.22 21.35 2.53
C ALA A 6 14.89 20.35 1.40
N GLU A 7 15.92 19.73 0.82
CA GLU A 7 15.77 18.73 -0.23
C GLU A 7 15.07 17.46 0.28
N ILE A 8 15.51 16.92 1.42
CA ILE A 8 14.87 15.75 2.05
C ILE A 8 13.39 16.02 2.34
N ARG A 9 13.04 17.19 2.89
CA ARG A 9 11.64 17.55 3.14
C ARG A 9 10.81 17.67 1.87
N SER A 10 11.40 18.22 0.83
CA SER A 10 10.71 18.31 -0.47
C SER A 10 10.44 16.92 -1.07
N ILE A 11 11.41 16.01 -1.00
CA ILE A 11 11.24 14.60 -1.40
C ILE A 11 10.15 13.94 -0.56
N PHE A 12 10.18 14.10 0.76
CA PHE A 12 9.19 13.55 1.67
C PHE A 12 7.76 14.05 1.36
N SER A 13 7.60 15.35 1.07
CA SER A 13 6.30 15.91 0.67
C SER A 13 5.72 15.26 -0.60
N GLU A 14 6.57 14.89 -1.56
CA GLU A 14 6.11 14.15 -2.75
C GLU A 14 5.71 12.70 -2.42
N ILE A 15 6.39 12.08 -1.47
CA ILE A 15 6.04 10.74 -0.97
C ILE A 15 4.70 10.75 -0.24
N VAL A 16 4.43 11.76 0.60
CA VAL A 16 3.13 11.93 1.25
C VAL A 16 2.00 12.04 0.22
N LYS A 17 2.16 12.86 -0.81
CA LYS A 17 1.17 12.94 -1.91
C LYS A 17 0.98 11.62 -2.65
N SER A 18 2.05 10.85 -2.81
CA SER A 18 1.97 9.52 -3.43
C SER A 18 1.22 8.52 -2.53
N SER A 19 1.36 8.60 -1.21
CA SER A 19 0.60 7.77 -0.28
C SER A 19 -0.89 8.10 -0.31
N GLU A 20 -1.25 9.39 -0.31
CA GLU A 20 -2.63 9.85 -0.44
C GLU A 20 -3.26 9.35 -1.75
N LEU A 21 -2.52 9.42 -2.86
CA LEU A 21 -2.97 8.88 -4.14
C LEU A 21 -3.20 7.38 -4.05
N SER A 22 -2.24 6.59 -3.53
CA SER A 22 -2.37 5.13 -3.44
C SER A 22 -3.59 4.72 -2.59
N LEU A 23 -3.83 5.38 -1.46
CA LEU A 23 -5.02 5.16 -0.62
C LEU A 23 -6.32 5.52 -1.34
N SER A 24 -6.34 6.62 -2.10
CA SER A 24 -7.52 7.00 -2.88
C SER A 24 -7.88 5.97 -3.95
N LEU A 25 -6.86 5.35 -4.59
CA LEU A 25 -7.08 4.29 -5.57
C LEU A 25 -7.69 3.04 -4.93
N THR A 26 -7.18 2.63 -3.76
CA THR A 26 -7.72 1.50 -2.99
C THR A 26 -9.17 1.74 -2.60
N LYS A 27 -9.47 2.93 -2.08
CA LYS A 27 -10.84 3.31 -1.70
C LYS A 27 -11.80 3.24 -2.89
N LYS A 28 -11.39 3.70 -4.08
CA LYS A 28 -12.20 3.58 -5.30
C LYS A 28 -12.51 2.12 -5.66
N CYS A 29 -11.55 1.21 -5.48
CA CYS A 29 -11.77 -0.22 -5.69
C CYS A 29 -12.80 -0.79 -4.70
N VAL A 30 -12.72 -0.41 -3.41
CA VAL A 30 -13.71 -0.81 -2.41
C VAL A 30 -15.09 -0.24 -2.74
N ASP A 31 -15.19 1.04 -3.13
CA ASP A 31 -16.45 1.65 -3.53
C ASP A 31 -17.05 0.99 -4.78
N ALA A 32 -16.22 0.51 -5.72
CA ALA A 32 -16.69 -0.28 -6.86
C ALA A 32 -17.20 -1.66 -6.43
N PHE A 33 -16.52 -2.33 -5.50
CA PHE A 33 -16.98 -3.60 -4.93
C PHE A 33 -18.34 -3.44 -4.22
N LEU A 34 -18.53 -2.31 -3.53
CA LEU A 34 -19.81 -1.94 -2.89
C LEU A 34 -20.90 -1.52 -3.88
N GLY A 35 -20.65 -1.57 -5.19
CA GLY A 35 -21.61 -1.17 -6.22
C GLY A 35 -21.84 0.34 -6.32
N LYS A 36 -21.06 1.18 -5.64
CA LYS A 36 -21.19 2.65 -5.67
C LYS A 36 -20.63 3.27 -6.96
N GLN A 37 -19.73 2.56 -7.63
CA GLN A 37 -19.08 3.00 -8.87
C GLN A 37 -19.03 1.86 -9.89
N GLN A 38 -18.96 2.22 -11.16
CA GLN A 38 -18.87 1.22 -12.24
C GLN A 38 -17.42 0.67 -12.32
N PRO A 39 -17.18 -0.65 -12.26
CA PRO A 39 -15.84 -1.24 -12.30
C PRO A 39 -14.99 -0.77 -13.47
N LYS A 40 -15.57 -0.62 -14.66
CA LYS A 40 -14.87 -0.16 -15.87
C LYS A 40 -14.33 1.28 -15.75
N GLU A 41 -15.06 2.16 -15.09
CA GLU A 41 -14.66 3.55 -14.88
C GLU A 41 -13.56 3.61 -13.83
N VAL A 42 -13.74 2.86 -12.72
CA VAL A 42 -12.75 2.74 -11.66
C VAL A 42 -11.44 2.18 -12.21
N LEU A 43 -11.47 1.14 -13.06
CA LEU A 43 -10.26 0.59 -13.67
C LEU A 43 -9.49 1.64 -14.45
N LYS A 44 -10.16 2.48 -15.26
CA LYS A 44 -9.49 3.57 -16.01
C LYS A 44 -8.80 4.58 -15.10
N GLU A 45 -9.47 4.96 -14.01
CA GLU A 45 -8.93 5.93 -13.04
C GLU A 45 -7.76 5.34 -12.27
N VAL A 46 -7.87 4.10 -11.84
CA VAL A 46 -6.84 3.39 -11.10
C VAL A 46 -5.61 3.11 -11.99
N ASP A 47 -5.80 2.73 -13.25
CA ASP A 47 -4.71 2.60 -14.23
C ASP A 47 -3.91 3.90 -14.35
N LYS A 48 -4.59 5.02 -14.52
CA LYS A 48 -3.97 6.34 -14.58
C LYS A 48 -3.21 6.69 -13.31
N GLY A 49 -3.82 6.44 -12.15
CA GLY A 49 -3.20 6.68 -10.85
C GLY A 49 -1.95 5.82 -10.62
N ALA A 50 -2.01 4.53 -10.95
CA ALA A 50 -0.88 3.62 -10.85
C ALA A 50 0.29 4.03 -11.78
N MET A 51 0.00 4.56 -12.98
CA MET A 51 1.01 5.12 -13.87
C MET A 51 1.66 6.38 -13.26
N ILE A 52 0.88 7.26 -12.64
CA ILE A 52 1.39 8.46 -11.95
C ILE A 52 2.34 8.06 -10.81
N LEU A 53 1.96 7.07 -9.98
CA LEU A 53 2.82 6.56 -8.91
C LEU A 53 4.15 6.02 -9.46
N SER A 54 4.11 5.22 -10.53
CA SER A 54 5.32 4.67 -11.16
C SER A 54 6.22 5.77 -11.73
N PHE A 55 5.65 6.76 -12.38
CA PHE A 55 6.40 7.91 -12.91
C PHE A 55 7.03 8.74 -11.78
N THR A 56 6.27 9.01 -10.72
CA THR A 56 6.74 9.77 -9.56
C THR A 56 7.88 9.04 -8.86
N HIS A 57 7.77 7.71 -8.65
CA HIS A 57 8.85 6.90 -8.10
C HIS A 57 10.14 7.01 -8.92
N ASN A 58 10.06 6.83 -10.25
CA ASN A 58 11.25 6.91 -11.11
C ASN A 58 11.93 8.28 -11.02
N ARG A 59 11.15 9.35 -10.98
CA ARG A 59 11.64 10.74 -10.79
C ARG A 59 12.26 10.93 -9.41
N LEU A 60 11.62 10.42 -8.36
CA LEU A 60 12.14 10.49 -6.99
C LEU A 60 13.45 9.71 -6.85
N ARG A 61 13.53 8.52 -7.43
CA ARG A 61 14.75 7.70 -7.43
C ARG A 61 15.93 8.45 -8.06
N GLU A 62 15.71 9.07 -9.22
CA GLU A 62 16.74 9.89 -9.88
C GLU A 62 17.12 11.10 -9.02
N ARG A 63 16.14 11.80 -8.44
CA ARG A 63 16.36 12.96 -7.57
C ARG A 63 17.13 12.57 -6.32
N ILE A 64 16.77 11.49 -5.64
CA ILE A 64 17.48 10.97 -4.45
C ILE A 64 18.93 10.63 -4.81
N SER A 65 19.16 9.93 -5.92
CA SER A 65 20.52 9.59 -6.38
C SER A 65 21.37 10.84 -6.62
N LYS A 66 20.80 11.87 -7.27
CA LYS A 66 21.48 13.17 -7.48
C LYS A 66 21.75 13.90 -6.16
N THR A 67 20.82 13.83 -5.21
CA THR A 67 20.97 14.41 -3.87
C THR A 67 22.13 13.76 -3.11
N MET A 68 22.19 12.42 -3.13
CA MET A 68 23.29 11.65 -2.52
C MET A 68 24.64 12.03 -3.14
N ALA A 69 24.73 12.09 -4.47
CA ALA A 69 25.96 12.45 -5.18
C ALA A 69 26.41 13.89 -4.89
N ARG A 70 25.47 14.82 -4.79
CA ARG A 70 25.75 16.26 -4.61
C ARG A 70 26.15 16.61 -3.19
N PHE A 71 25.44 16.08 -2.20
CA PHE A 71 25.58 16.47 -0.80
C PHE A 71 26.42 15.50 0.02
N GLN A 72 26.69 14.30 -0.49
CA GLN A 72 27.44 13.23 0.20
C GLN A 72 26.98 13.03 1.65
N PRO A 73 25.65 12.82 1.85
CA PRO A 73 25.10 12.72 3.20
C PRO A 73 25.70 11.55 3.98
N MET A 74 25.78 11.70 5.30
CA MET A 74 26.28 10.69 6.19
C MET A 74 25.23 10.30 7.24
N ALA A 75 25.42 9.15 7.85
CA ALA A 75 24.62 8.68 8.97
C ALA A 75 23.09 8.80 8.74
N SER A 76 22.39 9.61 9.50
CA SER A 76 20.92 9.72 9.49
C SER A 76 20.35 10.23 8.17
N ASP A 77 21.02 11.19 7.51
CA ASP A 77 20.53 11.77 6.27
C ASP A 77 20.63 10.77 5.12
N LEU A 78 21.72 9.99 5.08
CA LEU A 78 21.88 8.92 4.11
C LEU A 78 20.81 7.84 4.31
N ARG A 79 20.60 7.37 5.55
CA ARG A 79 19.54 6.39 5.84
C ARG A 79 18.17 6.92 5.45
N THR A 80 17.87 8.18 5.80
CA THR A 80 16.60 8.81 5.42
C THR A 80 16.38 8.79 3.90
N LEU A 81 17.38 9.13 3.10
CA LEU A 81 17.25 9.13 1.63
C LEU A 81 17.06 7.70 1.07
N ILE A 82 17.75 6.71 1.63
CA ILE A 82 17.57 5.30 1.24
C ILE A 82 16.15 4.86 1.57
N SER A 83 15.70 5.08 2.80
CA SER A 83 14.34 4.73 3.22
C SER A 83 13.26 5.42 2.38
N LEU A 84 13.43 6.70 2.05
CA LEU A 84 12.47 7.40 1.19
C LEU A 84 12.39 6.78 -0.23
N MET A 85 13.49 6.22 -0.73
CA MET A 85 13.48 5.50 -2.00
C MET A 85 12.68 4.19 -1.89
N GLU A 86 12.91 3.39 -0.84
CA GLU A 86 12.17 2.15 -0.59
C GLU A 86 10.69 2.40 -0.33
N ILE A 87 10.35 3.41 0.49
CA ILE A 87 8.96 3.82 0.72
C ILE A 87 8.27 4.18 -0.59
N SER A 88 8.93 4.96 -1.45
CA SER A 88 8.35 5.34 -2.74
C SER A 88 8.08 4.13 -3.64
N TYR A 89 8.91 3.09 -3.57
CA TYR A 89 8.68 1.81 -4.26
C TYR A 89 7.49 1.05 -3.67
N GLY A 90 7.38 0.98 -2.35
CA GLY A 90 6.22 0.38 -1.66
C GLY A 90 4.90 1.02 -2.11
N LEU A 91 4.85 2.37 -2.23
CA LEU A 91 3.66 3.08 -2.70
C LEU A 91 3.30 2.75 -4.17
N VAL A 92 4.29 2.51 -5.04
CA VAL A 92 4.03 1.99 -6.40
C VAL A 92 3.38 0.61 -6.34
N ARG A 93 3.83 -0.25 -5.43
CA ARG A 93 3.26 -1.59 -5.26
C ARG A 93 1.80 -1.52 -4.80
N LEU A 94 1.48 -0.62 -3.86
CA LEU A 94 0.08 -0.37 -3.46
C LEU A 94 -0.80 0.02 -4.67
N GLY A 95 -0.34 0.96 -5.50
CA GLY A 95 -1.04 1.34 -6.72
C GLY A 95 -1.24 0.18 -7.71
N ARG A 96 -0.25 -0.72 -7.84
CA ARG A 96 -0.35 -1.92 -8.69
C ARG A 96 -1.37 -2.91 -8.15
N TYR A 97 -1.44 -3.14 -6.85
CA TYR A 97 -2.45 -4.02 -6.26
C TYR A 97 -3.85 -3.43 -6.34
N ALA A 98 -4.02 -2.12 -6.14
CA ALA A 98 -5.29 -1.46 -6.40
C ALA A 98 -5.75 -1.67 -7.87
N ARG A 99 -4.82 -1.57 -8.84
CA ARG A 99 -5.09 -1.89 -10.24
C ARG A 99 -5.54 -3.34 -10.43
N ASN A 100 -4.86 -4.29 -9.80
CA ASN A 100 -5.21 -5.70 -9.89
C ASN A 100 -6.62 -5.96 -9.31
N ILE A 101 -6.98 -5.30 -8.20
CA ILE A 101 -8.34 -5.36 -7.64
C ILE A 101 -9.35 -4.80 -8.66
N ALA A 102 -9.10 -3.63 -9.24
CA ALA A 102 -9.98 -3.03 -10.24
C ALA A 102 -10.14 -3.92 -11.49
N GLN A 103 -9.07 -4.58 -11.94
CA GLN A 103 -9.13 -5.56 -13.04
C GLN A 103 -9.96 -6.79 -12.67
N THR A 104 -9.85 -7.28 -11.44
CA THR A 104 -10.67 -8.39 -10.95
C THR A 104 -12.15 -8.01 -10.95
N LEU A 105 -12.49 -6.82 -10.48
CA LEU A 105 -13.86 -6.32 -10.46
C LEU A 105 -14.44 -6.14 -11.88
N GLU A 106 -13.65 -5.65 -12.83
CA GLU A 106 -14.10 -5.53 -14.22
C GLU A 106 -14.26 -6.90 -14.89
N LEU A 107 -13.39 -7.86 -14.58
CA LEU A 107 -13.45 -9.21 -15.14
C LEU A 107 -14.71 -9.96 -14.68
N PHE A 108 -14.98 -9.94 -13.40
CA PHE A 108 -16.09 -10.70 -12.80
C PHE A 108 -17.44 -9.98 -12.81
N ARG A 109 -17.48 -8.69 -13.13
CA ARG A 109 -18.64 -7.79 -13.32
C ARG A 109 -19.80 -7.89 -12.33
N ASP A 110 -20.16 -9.07 -11.91
CA ASP A 110 -21.30 -9.34 -11.02
C ASP A 110 -20.85 -9.94 -9.69
N VAL A 111 -20.13 -9.11 -8.92
CA VAL A 111 -19.71 -9.44 -7.54
C VAL A 111 -20.71 -8.96 -6.48
N ARG A 112 -21.90 -8.48 -6.91
CA ARG A 112 -22.94 -7.94 -6.02
C ARG A 112 -23.61 -9.01 -5.16
N GLU A 113 -23.56 -10.25 -5.61
CA GLU A 113 -24.07 -11.40 -4.87
C GLU A 113 -23.04 -11.97 -3.88
N CYS A 114 -21.79 -11.47 -3.94
CA CYS A 114 -20.73 -11.90 -3.06
C CYS A 114 -20.86 -11.25 -1.67
N ASP A 115 -20.35 -11.92 -0.65
CA ASP A 115 -20.34 -11.41 0.71
C ASP A 115 -19.37 -10.21 0.84
N ILE A 116 -19.93 -9.03 0.89
CA ILE A 116 -19.21 -7.75 0.91
C ILE A 116 -18.36 -7.59 2.18
N GLU A 117 -18.86 -8.08 3.32
CA GLU A 117 -18.18 -7.93 4.61
C GLU A 117 -16.80 -8.58 4.62
N LEU A 118 -16.61 -9.66 3.84
CA LEU A 118 -15.34 -10.36 3.71
C LEU A 118 -14.22 -9.48 3.15
N VAL A 119 -14.54 -8.44 2.40
CA VAL A 119 -13.55 -7.56 1.76
C VAL A 119 -13.43 -6.22 2.47
N VAL A 120 -14.53 -5.66 2.98
CA VAL A 120 -14.54 -4.31 3.58
C VAL A 120 -13.65 -4.24 4.82
N GLY A 121 -13.79 -5.19 5.75
CA GLY A 121 -12.98 -5.22 6.97
C GLY A 121 -11.47 -5.25 6.71
N PRO A 122 -10.95 -6.23 5.93
CA PRO A 122 -9.55 -6.28 5.54
C PRO A 122 -9.07 -5.02 4.80
N ALA A 123 -9.89 -4.43 3.94
CA ALA A 123 -9.54 -3.19 3.24
C ALA A 123 -9.38 -2.00 4.19
N GLU A 124 -10.27 -1.86 5.19
CA GLU A 124 -10.17 -0.82 6.21
C GLU A 124 -8.93 -1.00 7.09
N ILE A 125 -8.59 -2.24 7.45
CA ILE A 125 -7.37 -2.54 8.20
C ILE A 125 -6.15 -2.15 7.38
N THR A 126 -6.07 -2.55 6.11
CA THR A 126 -4.98 -2.22 5.21
C THR A 126 -4.82 -0.70 5.03
N GLU A 127 -5.92 0.03 4.84
CA GLU A 127 -5.90 1.50 4.77
C GLU A 127 -5.33 2.12 6.04
N LYS A 128 -5.75 1.62 7.21
CA LYS A 128 -5.24 2.06 8.52
C LYS A 128 -3.75 1.77 8.67
N MET A 129 -3.28 0.60 8.25
CA MET A 129 -1.87 0.22 8.29
C MET A 129 -1.01 1.18 7.47
N VAL A 130 -1.40 1.49 6.23
CA VAL A 130 -0.67 2.44 5.37
C VAL A 130 -0.62 3.84 6.00
N LYS A 131 -1.73 4.33 6.53
CA LYS A 131 -1.78 5.64 7.22
C LYS A 131 -0.86 5.69 8.44
N LEU A 132 -0.88 4.65 9.27
CA LEU A 132 -0.03 4.56 10.45
C LEU A 132 1.45 4.41 10.08
N ALA A 133 1.77 3.62 9.05
CA ALA A 133 3.14 3.48 8.56
C ALA A 133 3.70 4.83 8.08
N MET A 134 2.93 5.58 7.28
CA MET A 134 3.34 6.93 6.84
C MET A 134 3.49 7.90 8.01
N LYS A 135 2.62 7.82 9.02
CA LYS A 135 2.75 8.61 10.24
C LYS A 135 4.02 8.24 11.02
N ALA A 136 4.33 6.95 11.15
CA ALA A 136 5.55 6.49 11.81
C ALA A 136 6.81 7.03 11.11
N VAL A 137 6.82 7.08 9.78
CA VAL A 137 7.90 7.69 8.98
C VAL A 137 8.02 9.19 9.26
N GLU A 138 6.92 9.92 9.25
CA GLU A 138 6.88 11.37 9.45
C GLU A 138 7.38 11.77 10.85
N GLU A 139 6.87 11.10 11.87
CA GLU A 139 7.16 11.38 13.27
C GLU A 139 8.41 10.66 13.79
N ARG A 140 9.00 9.77 12.98
CA ARG A 140 10.09 8.85 13.39
C ARG A 140 9.72 8.05 14.64
N ASP A 141 8.46 7.61 14.70
CA ASP A 141 7.88 6.92 15.85
C ASP A 141 7.92 5.40 15.67
N ILE A 142 8.90 4.79 16.35
CA ILE A 142 9.09 3.34 16.37
C ILE A 142 7.88 2.61 16.94
N LYS A 143 7.20 3.15 17.96
CA LYS A 143 6.04 2.49 18.57
C LYS A 143 4.87 2.39 17.59
N THR A 144 4.61 3.46 16.84
CA THR A 144 3.60 3.43 15.78
C THR A 144 3.98 2.44 14.67
N ALA A 145 5.27 2.34 14.31
CA ALA A 145 5.74 1.34 13.35
C ALA A 145 5.52 -0.11 13.85
N GLU A 146 5.87 -0.40 15.12
CA GLU A 146 5.64 -1.71 15.75
C GLU A 146 4.14 -2.09 15.79
N ILE A 147 3.25 -1.11 15.96
CA ILE A 147 1.80 -1.33 15.89
C ILE A 147 1.39 -1.78 14.47
N VAL A 148 1.94 -1.16 13.43
CA VAL A 148 1.65 -1.55 12.03
C VAL A 148 2.08 -2.99 11.77
N ILE A 149 3.28 -3.36 12.19
CA ILE A 149 3.81 -4.73 12.04
C ILE A 149 2.89 -5.74 12.73
N ALA A 150 2.42 -5.44 13.95
CA ALA A 150 1.50 -6.31 14.68
C ALA A 150 0.07 -6.37 14.10
N MET A 151 -0.29 -5.49 13.16
CA MET A 151 -1.59 -5.53 12.49
C MET A 151 -1.65 -6.50 11.31
N ASP A 152 -0.50 -6.92 10.79
CA ASP A 152 -0.37 -7.73 9.58
C ASP A 152 -1.13 -9.07 9.70
N ASP A 153 -0.94 -9.77 10.80
CA ASP A 153 -1.62 -11.04 11.10
C ASP A 153 -3.15 -11.00 10.89
N LYS A 154 -3.77 -9.83 11.04
CA LYS A 154 -5.23 -9.69 10.87
C LYS A 154 -5.65 -9.73 9.41
N VAL A 155 -4.83 -9.20 8.52
CA VAL A 155 -5.11 -9.20 7.07
C VAL A 155 -4.78 -10.57 6.49
N ASP A 156 -3.66 -11.16 6.89
CA ASP A 156 -3.27 -12.52 6.53
C ASP A 156 -4.30 -13.54 6.96
N GLY A 157 -4.76 -13.45 8.22
CA GLY A 157 -5.79 -14.31 8.77
C GLY A 157 -7.12 -14.23 8.02
N ALA A 158 -7.49 -13.07 7.48
CA ALA A 158 -8.73 -12.94 6.69
C ALA A 158 -8.63 -13.73 5.37
N TYR A 159 -7.49 -13.64 4.66
CA TYR A 159 -7.25 -14.39 3.43
C TYR A 159 -7.24 -15.91 3.67
N GLU A 160 -6.47 -16.36 4.65
CA GLU A 160 -6.36 -17.79 4.99
C GLU A 160 -7.68 -18.38 5.45
N THR A 161 -8.43 -17.67 6.31
CA THR A 161 -9.73 -18.09 6.80
C THR A 161 -10.72 -18.23 5.64
N TYR A 162 -10.77 -17.27 4.74
CA TYR A 162 -11.65 -17.36 3.58
C TYR A 162 -11.33 -18.58 2.70
N LEU A 163 -10.06 -18.81 2.41
CA LEU A 163 -9.64 -19.97 1.62
C LEU A 163 -10.03 -21.28 2.29
N ARG A 164 -9.69 -21.46 3.57
CA ARG A 164 -9.92 -22.69 4.31
C ARG A 164 -11.40 -22.96 4.55
N ASP A 165 -12.11 -21.96 5.05
CA ASP A 165 -13.44 -22.16 5.62
C ASP A 165 -14.57 -21.95 4.59
N ARG A 166 -14.31 -21.31 3.45
CA ARG A 166 -15.33 -21.03 2.43
C ARG A 166 -15.04 -21.67 1.08
N VAL A 167 -13.79 -21.61 0.62
CA VAL A 167 -13.42 -22.13 -0.70
C VAL A 167 -13.14 -23.63 -0.66
N ILE A 168 -12.24 -24.08 0.24
CA ILE A 168 -11.83 -25.49 0.31
C ILE A 168 -12.98 -26.37 0.80
N THR A 169 -13.80 -25.90 1.74
CA THR A 169 -14.97 -26.65 2.24
C THR A 169 -16.13 -26.67 1.24
N GLY A 170 -16.11 -25.81 0.21
CA GLY A 170 -17.20 -25.69 -0.75
C GLY A 170 -18.42 -24.94 -0.22
N GLU A 171 -18.30 -24.17 0.85
CA GLU A 171 -19.37 -23.30 1.35
C GLU A 171 -19.66 -22.16 0.39
N GLU A 172 -18.62 -21.61 -0.29
CA GLU A 172 -18.82 -20.62 -1.34
C GLU A 172 -19.38 -21.28 -2.60
N LYS A 173 -20.66 -21.06 -2.84
CA LYS A 173 -21.42 -21.72 -3.93
C LYS A 173 -21.27 -21.04 -5.29
N LEU A 174 -20.84 -19.77 -5.29
CA LEU A 174 -20.68 -19.01 -6.52
C LEU A 174 -19.19 -19.00 -6.93
N PRO A 175 -18.82 -19.75 -8.00
CA PRO A 175 -17.42 -19.83 -8.43
C PRO A 175 -16.81 -18.45 -8.73
N ALA A 176 -17.60 -17.52 -9.24
CA ALA A 176 -17.15 -16.14 -9.51
C ALA A 176 -16.77 -15.41 -8.20
N CYS A 177 -17.58 -15.57 -7.13
CA CYS A 177 -17.28 -15.01 -5.82
C CYS A 177 -16.04 -15.68 -5.20
N ALA A 178 -15.93 -17.01 -5.28
CA ALA A 178 -14.77 -17.73 -4.77
C ALA A 178 -13.46 -17.19 -5.34
N VAL A 179 -13.40 -16.99 -6.66
CA VAL A 179 -12.20 -16.47 -7.33
C VAL A 179 -12.00 -14.98 -7.06
N ALA A 180 -13.05 -14.16 -7.22
CA ALA A 180 -12.95 -12.71 -7.07
C ALA A 180 -12.51 -12.31 -5.66
N ILE A 181 -13.17 -12.84 -4.61
CA ILE A 181 -12.84 -12.54 -3.21
C ILE A 181 -11.42 -13.05 -2.87
N THR A 182 -11.05 -14.27 -3.29
CA THR A 182 -9.70 -14.80 -3.08
C THR A 182 -8.63 -13.86 -3.65
N LEU A 183 -8.81 -13.39 -4.89
CA LEU A 183 -7.86 -12.48 -5.52
C LEU A 183 -7.81 -11.12 -4.81
N ILE A 184 -8.97 -10.56 -4.46
CA ILE A 184 -9.04 -9.26 -3.78
C ILE A 184 -8.36 -9.34 -2.40
N LEU A 185 -8.69 -10.35 -1.59
CA LEU A 185 -8.08 -10.57 -0.28
C LEU A 185 -6.56 -10.76 -0.40
N ARG A 186 -6.10 -11.53 -1.39
CA ARG A 186 -4.67 -11.69 -1.66
C ARG A 186 -3.98 -10.38 -2.02
N TYR A 187 -4.64 -9.50 -2.78
CA TYR A 187 -4.05 -8.19 -3.09
C TYR A 187 -4.06 -7.25 -1.88
N LEU A 188 -5.07 -7.32 -1.00
CA LEU A 188 -5.10 -6.57 0.25
C LEU A 188 -3.99 -7.01 1.22
N GLU A 189 -3.76 -8.32 1.36
CA GLU A 189 -2.63 -8.90 2.10
C GLU A 189 -1.31 -8.34 1.55
N ARG A 190 -1.08 -8.40 0.23
CA ARG A 190 0.12 -7.83 -0.38
C ARG A 190 0.27 -6.31 -0.17
N MET A 191 -0.83 -5.60 -0.02
CA MET A 191 -0.78 -4.18 0.35
C MET A 191 -0.40 -3.99 1.82
N ALA A 192 -0.86 -4.86 2.72
CA ALA A 192 -0.48 -4.89 4.12
C ALA A 192 1.02 -5.19 4.27
N ASP A 193 1.56 -6.20 3.58
CA ASP A 193 3.02 -6.47 3.50
C ASP A 193 3.82 -5.20 3.21
N HIS A 194 3.38 -4.40 2.23
CA HIS A 194 4.09 -3.15 1.89
C HIS A 194 3.89 -2.05 2.93
N ALA A 195 2.78 -2.03 3.67
CA ALA A 195 2.62 -1.13 4.81
C ALA A 195 3.58 -1.51 5.95
N VAL A 196 3.80 -2.81 6.19
CA VAL A 196 4.84 -3.31 7.11
C VAL A 196 6.22 -2.85 6.66
N GLN A 197 6.59 -3.04 5.39
CA GLN A 197 7.89 -2.58 4.87
C GLN A 197 8.08 -1.06 5.06
N ILE A 198 7.05 -0.24 4.83
CA ILE A 198 7.10 1.21 5.09
C ILE A 198 7.34 1.50 6.59
N ALA A 199 6.71 0.73 7.49
CA ALA A 199 6.90 0.87 8.93
C ALA A 199 8.31 0.45 9.36
N GLU A 200 8.86 -0.61 8.78
CA GLU A 200 10.25 -1.05 9.00
C GLU A 200 11.26 0.02 8.57
N GLU A 201 10.99 0.73 7.47
CA GLU A 201 11.82 1.87 7.06
C GLU A 201 11.81 3.01 8.09
N ALA A 202 10.69 3.26 8.78
CA ALA A 202 10.64 4.22 9.87
C ALA A 202 11.56 3.80 11.04
N ILE A 203 11.60 2.52 11.36
CA ILE A 203 12.50 1.97 12.39
C ILE A 203 13.96 2.09 11.94
N TYR A 204 14.25 1.72 10.68
CA TYR A 204 15.60 1.82 10.11
C TYR A 204 16.14 3.26 10.11
N MET A 205 15.31 4.24 9.78
CA MET A 205 15.70 5.66 9.85
C MET A 205 16.21 6.07 11.24
N VAL A 206 15.63 5.51 12.30
CA VAL A 206 15.96 5.86 13.68
C VAL A 206 17.10 5.01 14.22
N ARG A 207 16.98 3.68 14.13
CA ARG A 207 17.93 2.73 14.75
C ARG A 207 19.15 2.42 13.87
N GLY A 208 19.02 2.55 12.55
CA GLY A 208 20.07 2.17 11.60
C GLY A 208 20.22 0.68 11.37
N VAL A 209 19.29 -0.12 11.87
CA VAL A 209 19.17 -1.57 11.66
C VAL A 209 17.71 -1.89 11.33
N ASN A 210 17.49 -2.83 10.42
CA ASN A 210 16.13 -3.31 10.13
C ASN A 210 15.66 -4.19 11.31
N PRO A 211 14.39 -4.10 11.70
CA PRO A 211 13.80 -5.12 12.53
C PRO A 211 13.79 -6.44 11.74
N LEU A 212 14.34 -7.49 12.33
CA LEU A 212 14.29 -8.87 11.81
C LEU A 212 12.98 -9.50 12.23
#